data_bef5513d64e0448b7cec98e292a3e7cb
#
_entry.id   bef5513d64e0448b7cec98e292a3e7cb
#
_cell.length_a   1.000
_cell.length_b   1.000
_cell.length_c   1.000
_cell.angle_alpha   90.00
_cell.angle_beta   90.00
_cell.angle_gamma   90.00
#
_symmetry.space_group_name_H-M   'P 1'
#
loop_
_entity.id
_entity.type
_entity.pdbx_description
1 polymer ?
#
loop_
_entity_poly.entity_id
_entity_poly.type
_entity_poly.pdbx_seq_one_letter_code
_entity_poly.pdbx_strand_id
1 'polypeptide(L)'
;MASSLASEFLSRTSDADPVDSLIGFDEVERDPDSWDGALPASQGLYLNELEKDSCGVGFICHIKGQDSHKIVSDARQLLCAMTHRGATGADSRDGDGAGVMTGIPHLLFKREAERDIGYILPEPGQYAVGNIFFRANDPVLLQKQQAIFTKLASDLGLRVLGWREVPTDGTILGPAASSKEPAILQPFVVLRAHYGDGTSSDNGSFDDKRFERQLYVLRKYATHSM
;
A
#
# COMPACT_ATOMS: atom_id res chain seq x y z
N MET A 1 -9.23 9.01 0.18
CA MET A 1 -8.69 8.69 1.52
C MET A 1 -7.33 9.32 1.78
N ALA A 2 -6.37 9.31 0.86
CA ALA A 2 -5.09 10.03 1.06
C ALA A 2 -5.24 11.56 1.20
N SER A 3 -6.24 12.18 0.59
CA SER A 3 -6.46 13.63 0.67
C SER A 3 -6.98 14.10 2.05
N SER A 4 -7.73 13.27 2.75
CA SER A 4 -8.25 13.59 4.09
C SER A 4 -7.15 13.55 5.17
N LEU A 5 -6.25 12.58 5.09
CA LEU A 5 -5.13 12.49 6.03
C LEU A 5 -4.08 13.59 5.82
N ALA A 6 -3.86 14.00 4.58
CA ALA A 6 -2.93 15.09 4.27
C ALA A 6 -3.45 16.45 4.74
N SER A 7 -4.78 16.72 4.64
CA SER A 7 -5.36 17.97 5.11
C SER A 7 -5.39 18.07 6.64
N GLU A 8 -5.57 16.94 7.32
CA GLU A 8 -5.55 16.88 8.79
C GLU A 8 -4.13 16.99 9.37
N PHE A 9 -3.13 16.50 8.63
CA PHE A 9 -1.72 16.64 9.01
C PHE A 9 -1.20 18.07 8.85
N LEU A 10 -1.60 18.76 7.78
CA LEU A 10 -1.16 20.13 7.50
C LEU A 10 -1.87 21.20 8.36
N SER A 11 -3.05 20.90 8.92
CA SER A 11 -3.76 21.84 9.82
C SER A 11 -3.23 21.82 11.26
N ARG A 12 -2.42 20.85 11.64
CA ARG A 12 -1.88 20.69 13.00
C ARG A 12 -0.52 21.34 13.25
N THR A 13 0.09 21.95 12.25
CA THR A 13 1.44 22.52 12.40
C THR A 13 1.48 23.98 12.87
N SER A 14 0.35 24.59 13.26
CA SER A 14 0.32 26.00 13.68
C SER A 14 0.13 26.26 15.18
N ASP A 15 -0.17 25.23 15.97
CA ASP A 15 -0.26 25.37 17.43
C ASP A 15 0.62 24.31 18.08
N ALA A 16 1.64 24.76 18.81
CA ALA A 16 2.50 23.89 19.60
C ALA A 16 1.65 23.20 20.67
N ASP A 17 1.24 21.98 20.40
CA ASP A 17 0.51 21.14 21.36
C ASP A 17 1.43 20.71 22.50
N PRO A 18 0.96 20.73 23.74
CA PRO A 18 1.74 20.31 24.92
C PRO A 18 2.06 18.79 24.94
N VAL A 19 1.85 18.06 23.88
CA VAL A 19 2.18 16.64 23.73
C VAL A 19 3.69 16.44 23.52
N ASP A 20 4.44 17.46 23.07
CA ASP A 20 5.90 17.40 22.94
C ASP A 20 6.63 17.26 24.30
N SER A 21 5.94 17.51 25.41
CA SER A 21 6.51 17.34 26.76
C SER A 21 6.30 15.95 27.36
N LEU A 22 5.56 15.06 26.68
CA LEU A 22 5.27 13.71 27.18
C LEU A 22 6.03 12.61 26.44
N ILE A 23 6.65 12.91 25.31
CA ILE A 23 7.62 12.03 24.68
C ILE A 23 8.99 12.67 24.94
N GLY A 24 9.50 12.45 26.14
CA GLY A 24 10.92 12.59 26.36
C GLY A 24 11.62 11.63 25.41
N PHE A 25 12.09 12.13 24.28
CA PHE A 25 13.24 11.52 23.62
C PHE A 25 14.39 11.82 24.58
N ASP A 26 14.54 11.01 25.64
CA ASP A 26 15.84 10.85 26.23
C ASP A 26 16.74 10.54 25.02
N GLU A 27 17.69 11.42 24.76
CA GLU A 27 18.84 11.08 23.93
C GLU A 27 19.45 9.87 24.59
N VAL A 28 18.97 8.69 24.19
CA VAL A 28 19.63 7.43 24.52
C VAL A 28 20.98 7.60 23.85
N GLU A 29 22.01 7.93 24.66
CA GLU A 29 23.38 7.77 24.24
C GLU A 29 23.49 6.34 23.71
N ARG A 30 23.42 6.21 22.39
CA ARG A 30 23.58 4.92 21.74
C ARG A 30 25.02 4.54 21.96
N ASP A 31 25.22 3.51 22.75
CA ASP A 31 26.50 2.83 22.84
C ASP A 31 26.93 2.52 21.40
N PRO A 32 28.01 3.13 20.89
CA PRO A 32 28.48 2.91 19.52
C PRO A 32 28.80 1.44 19.23
N ASP A 33 28.99 0.63 20.26
CA ASP A 33 29.21 -0.81 20.17
C ASP A 33 27.92 -1.64 20.37
N SER A 34 26.77 -1.00 20.59
CA SER A 34 25.49 -1.71 20.69
C SER A 34 25.07 -2.25 19.32
N TRP A 35 24.87 -3.55 19.25
CA TRP A 35 24.37 -4.19 18.05
C TRP A 35 22.94 -3.72 17.74
N ASP A 36 22.76 -3.01 16.64
CA ASP A 36 21.45 -2.81 16.04
C ASP A 36 21.02 -4.16 15.42
N GLY A 37 19.95 -4.75 15.93
CA GLY A 37 19.46 -6.05 15.47
C GLY A 37 19.20 -6.16 13.96
N ALA A 38 19.24 -5.04 13.22
CA ALA A 38 19.10 -4.97 11.77
C ALA A 38 20.43 -5.01 11.03
N LEU A 39 21.54 -4.64 11.69
CA LEU A 39 22.87 -4.52 11.06
C LEU A 39 23.89 -5.44 11.74
N PRO A 40 24.82 -6.04 10.98
CA PRO A 40 25.92 -6.81 11.56
C PRO A 40 26.84 -5.91 12.43
N ALA A 41 27.47 -6.47 13.43
CA ALA A 41 28.47 -5.77 14.21
C ALA A 41 29.66 -5.36 13.32
N SER A 42 30.26 -4.19 13.60
CA SER A 42 31.45 -3.72 12.90
C SER A 42 32.58 -4.76 12.99
N GLN A 43 33.14 -5.17 11.84
CA GLN A 43 34.17 -6.21 11.76
C GLN A 43 35.10 -5.98 10.56
N GLY A 44 36.38 -5.97 10.77
CA GLY A 44 37.39 -5.77 9.72
C GLY A 44 37.26 -4.40 9.07
N LEU A 45 37.02 -4.35 7.77
CA LEU A 45 36.77 -3.13 7.00
C LEU A 45 35.33 -2.66 7.01
N TYR A 46 34.42 -3.46 7.54
CA TYR A 46 33.00 -3.09 7.69
C TYR A 46 32.80 -2.28 8.95
N LEU A 47 32.30 -1.08 8.80
CA LEU A 47 31.90 -0.20 9.90
C LEU A 47 30.39 0.03 9.81
N ASN A 48 29.67 -0.35 10.86
CA ASN A 48 28.23 -0.19 10.97
C ASN A 48 27.79 1.27 10.76
N GLU A 49 28.57 2.23 11.25
CA GLU A 49 28.30 3.66 11.08
C GLU A 49 28.35 4.14 9.62
N LEU A 50 29.00 3.39 8.75
CA LEU A 50 29.08 3.69 7.31
C LEU A 50 27.98 3.02 6.50
N GLU A 51 27.21 2.12 7.13
CA GLU A 51 26.07 1.49 6.49
C GLU A 51 24.95 2.52 6.31
N LYS A 52 24.60 2.79 5.06
CA LYS A 52 23.56 3.74 4.70
C LYS A 52 22.68 3.14 3.62
N ASP A 53 21.42 2.93 3.94
CA ASP A 53 20.43 2.54 2.97
C ASP A 53 20.28 3.62 1.90
N SER A 54 20.29 3.20 0.65
CA SER A 54 20.03 4.08 -0.48
C SER A 54 18.52 4.07 -0.77
N CYS A 55 17.86 5.19 -0.48
CA CYS A 55 16.44 5.36 -0.75
C CYS A 55 16.17 6.73 -1.35
N GLY A 56 15.24 6.81 -2.26
CA GLY A 56 14.72 8.06 -2.81
C GLY A 56 13.23 8.14 -2.58
N VAL A 57 12.78 9.19 -1.90
CA VAL A 57 11.35 9.45 -1.65
C VAL A 57 11.03 10.88 -2.11
N GLY A 58 9.86 11.04 -2.71
CA GLY A 58 9.34 12.35 -3.07
C GLY A 58 7.82 12.34 -3.05
N PHE A 59 7.23 13.51 -2.99
CA PHE A 59 5.79 13.67 -3.07
C PHE A 59 5.42 14.84 -3.96
N ILE A 60 4.27 14.76 -4.59
CA ILE A 60 3.68 15.80 -5.43
C ILE A 60 2.23 15.91 -5.04
N CYS A 61 1.76 17.12 -4.75
CA CYS A 61 0.36 17.38 -4.42
C CYS A 61 -0.14 18.67 -5.07
N HIS A 62 -1.46 18.73 -5.27
CA HIS A 62 -2.12 19.96 -5.66
C HIS A 62 -2.64 20.66 -4.40
N ILE A 63 -2.20 21.90 -4.12
CA ILE A 63 -2.50 22.64 -2.88
C ILE A 63 -4.02 22.81 -2.66
N LYS A 64 -4.81 22.90 -3.73
CA LYS A 64 -6.27 23.01 -3.67
C LYS A 64 -6.99 21.66 -3.72
N GLY A 65 -6.29 20.52 -3.64
CA GLY A 65 -6.87 19.19 -3.64
C GLY A 65 -7.51 18.76 -4.97
N GLN A 66 -7.09 19.33 -6.11
CA GLN A 66 -7.63 18.96 -7.41
C GLN A 66 -6.87 17.79 -8.00
N ASP A 67 -7.58 16.74 -8.33
CA ASP A 67 -7.02 15.56 -8.96
C ASP A 67 -6.63 15.86 -10.42
N SER A 68 -5.47 15.37 -10.84
CA SER A 68 -5.06 15.46 -12.24
C SER A 68 -4.07 14.36 -12.63
N HIS A 69 -4.15 13.92 -13.86
CA HIS A 69 -3.17 13.00 -14.46
C HIS A 69 -1.76 13.59 -14.48
N LYS A 70 -1.66 14.93 -14.51
CA LYS A 70 -0.36 15.61 -14.45
C LYS A 70 0.43 15.24 -13.21
N ILE A 71 -0.22 15.15 -12.04
CA ILE A 71 0.43 14.75 -10.77
C ILE A 71 1.07 13.35 -10.90
N VAL A 72 0.36 12.41 -11.52
CA VAL A 72 0.88 11.05 -11.75
C VAL A 72 2.05 11.06 -12.74
N SER A 73 1.95 11.86 -13.80
CA SER A 73 3.02 12.02 -14.79
C SER A 73 4.27 12.66 -14.17
N ASP A 74 4.11 13.69 -13.32
CA ASP A 74 5.20 14.35 -12.62
C ASP A 74 5.84 13.38 -11.59
N ALA A 75 5.04 12.56 -10.90
CA ALA A 75 5.54 11.53 -9.99
C ALA A 75 6.38 10.48 -10.73
N ARG A 76 5.96 10.06 -11.94
CA ARG A 76 6.77 9.18 -12.79
C ARG A 76 8.09 9.83 -13.17
N GLN A 77 8.07 11.11 -13.56
CA GLN A 77 9.27 11.85 -13.90
C GLN A 77 10.22 11.98 -12.70
N LEU A 78 9.68 12.21 -11.50
CA LEU A 78 10.43 12.24 -10.24
C LEU A 78 11.11 10.90 -9.97
N LEU A 79 10.43 9.77 -10.15
CA LEU A 79 11.04 8.45 -10.02
C LEU A 79 12.18 8.25 -11.02
N CYS A 80 12.01 8.65 -12.28
CA CYS A 80 13.08 8.59 -13.28
C CYS A 80 14.28 9.47 -12.90
N ALA A 81 14.05 10.62 -12.28
CA ALA A 81 15.13 11.50 -11.82
C ALA A 81 15.91 10.93 -10.62
N MET A 82 15.32 9.98 -9.89
CA MET A 82 15.92 9.33 -8.72
C MET A 82 16.67 8.02 -9.03
N THR A 83 16.91 7.67 -10.30
CA THR A 83 17.60 6.43 -10.67
C THR A 83 18.99 6.30 -10.04
N HIS A 84 19.67 7.43 -9.78
CA HIS A 84 20.97 7.46 -9.08
C HIS A 84 20.87 7.07 -7.59
N ARG A 85 19.67 6.90 -7.05
CA ARG A 85 19.40 6.45 -5.68
C ARG A 85 19.09 4.96 -5.60
N GLY A 86 18.97 4.30 -6.75
CA GLY A 86 18.75 2.86 -6.84
C GLY A 86 20.05 2.11 -7.13
N ALA A 87 20.04 0.81 -6.82
CA ALA A 87 21.12 -0.10 -7.17
C ALA A 87 20.63 -1.17 -8.15
N THR A 88 21.55 -1.74 -8.89
CA THR A 88 21.30 -2.91 -9.75
C THR A 88 22.13 -4.08 -9.24
N GLY A 89 21.60 -5.29 -9.43
CA GLY A 89 22.31 -6.52 -9.12
C GLY A 89 23.39 -6.86 -10.15
N ALA A 90 23.83 -8.11 -10.15
CA ALA A 90 24.76 -8.63 -11.15
C ALA A 90 24.21 -8.58 -12.58
N ASP A 91 22.89 -8.73 -12.74
CA ASP A 91 22.17 -8.41 -13.99
C ASP A 91 21.67 -6.96 -13.90
N SER A 92 22.06 -6.13 -14.85
CA SER A 92 21.65 -4.72 -14.92
C SER A 92 20.14 -4.51 -15.10
N ARG A 93 19.40 -5.57 -15.43
CA ARG A 93 17.93 -5.58 -15.51
C ARG A 93 17.24 -5.89 -14.18
N ASP A 94 18.00 -6.33 -13.19
CA ASP A 94 17.51 -6.61 -11.85
C ASP A 94 17.98 -5.48 -10.93
N GLY A 95 17.04 -4.73 -10.36
CA GLY A 95 17.35 -3.58 -9.53
C GLY A 95 16.37 -3.43 -8.38
N ASP A 96 16.55 -2.34 -7.65
CA ASP A 96 15.63 -1.94 -6.58
C ASP A 96 14.25 -1.65 -7.13
N GLY A 97 13.24 -1.93 -6.33
CA GLY A 97 11.87 -1.64 -6.66
C GLY A 97 11.58 -0.14 -6.68
N ALA A 98 10.62 0.25 -7.49
CA ALA A 98 10.08 1.61 -7.50
C ALA A 98 8.55 1.56 -7.49
N GLY A 99 7.91 2.58 -6.94
CA GLY A 99 6.46 2.62 -6.86
C GLY A 99 5.91 4.02 -6.69
N VAL A 100 4.64 4.17 -7.01
CA VAL A 100 3.87 5.40 -6.81
C VAL A 100 2.64 5.06 -5.96
N MET A 101 2.40 5.83 -4.91
CA MET A 101 1.17 5.79 -4.16
C MET A 101 0.29 6.95 -4.58
N THR A 102 -0.94 6.67 -4.99
CA THR A 102 -1.92 7.67 -5.44
C THR A 102 -3.24 7.50 -4.69
N GLY A 103 -4.11 8.50 -4.77
CA GLY A 103 -5.52 8.30 -4.44
C GLY A 103 -6.14 7.24 -5.37
N ILE A 104 -7.25 6.65 -4.95
CA ILE A 104 -7.99 5.67 -5.74
C ILE A 104 -8.53 6.33 -7.01
N PRO A 105 -8.13 5.91 -8.22
CA PRO A 105 -8.63 6.47 -9.47
C PRO A 105 -10.04 5.92 -9.78
N HIS A 106 -11.06 6.53 -9.16
CA HIS A 106 -12.42 6.02 -9.17
C HIS A 106 -12.97 5.74 -10.57
N LEU A 107 -12.80 6.66 -11.49
CA LEU A 107 -13.33 6.50 -12.86
C LEU A 107 -12.67 5.32 -13.60
N LEU A 108 -11.38 5.10 -13.37
CA LEU A 108 -10.68 3.93 -13.90
C LEU A 108 -11.26 2.65 -13.29
N PHE A 109 -11.29 2.57 -11.97
CA PHE A 109 -11.74 1.35 -11.29
C PHE A 109 -13.22 1.06 -11.49
N LYS A 110 -14.07 2.07 -11.65
CA LYS A 110 -15.47 1.86 -11.99
C LYS A 110 -15.61 1.09 -13.31
N ARG A 111 -14.86 1.51 -14.35
CA ARG A 111 -14.86 0.84 -15.65
C ARG A 111 -14.22 -0.56 -15.58
N GLU A 112 -13.09 -0.68 -14.89
CA GLU A 112 -12.36 -1.94 -14.80
C GLU A 112 -13.13 -2.98 -13.97
N ALA A 113 -13.77 -2.57 -12.86
CA ALA A 113 -14.56 -3.47 -12.03
C ALA A 113 -15.80 -3.96 -12.76
N GLU A 114 -16.49 -3.11 -13.51
CA GLU A 114 -17.65 -3.52 -14.33
C GLU A 114 -17.22 -4.55 -15.40
N ARG A 115 -16.08 -4.31 -16.05
CA ARG A 115 -15.56 -5.20 -17.10
C ARG A 115 -15.03 -6.53 -16.56
N ASP A 116 -14.21 -6.48 -15.50
CA ASP A 116 -13.38 -7.62 -15.06
C ASP A 116 -14.08 -8.47 -14.00
N ILE A 117 -14.88 -7.86 -13.14
CA ILE A 117 -15.55 -8.56 -12.03
C ILE A 117 -17.08 -8.45 -12.06
N GLY A 118 -17.65 -7.70 -13.00
CA GLY A 118 -19.09 -7.57 -13.19
C GLY A 118 -19.82 -6.81 -12.08
N TYR A 119 -19.12 -5.97 -11.32
CA TYR A 119 -19.70 -5.18 -10.24
C TYR A 119 -19.64 -3.68 -10.52
N ILE A 120 -20.74 -2.99 -10.20
CA ILE A 120 -20.78 -1.53 -10.17
C ILE A 120 -20.25 -1.08 -8.81
N LEU A 121 -19.16 -0.32 -8.82
CA LEU A 121 -18.57 0.20 -7.59
C LEU A 121 -19.45 1.30 -6.96
N PRO A 122 -19.53 1.35 -5.62
CA PRO A 122 -20.18 2.46 -4.93
C PRO A 122 -19.37 3.77 -5.07
N GLU A 123 -19.87 4.84 -4.48
CA GLU A 123 -19.23 6.14 -4.53
C GLU A 123 -17.82 6.15 -3.91
N PRO A 124 -16.94 7.09 -4.29
CA PRO A 124 -15.63 7.25 -3.69
C PRO A 124 -15.70 7.33 -2.16
N GLY A 125 -14.81 6.60 -1.49
CA GLY A 125 -14.78 6.49 -0.03
C GLY A 125 -15.60 5.32 0.53
N GLN A 126 -16.52 4.75 -0.23
CA GLN A 126 -17.36 3.64 0.22
C GLN A 126 -16.80 2.26 -0.14
N TYR A 127 -15.67 2.21 -0.81
CA TYR A 127 -14.95 0.97 -1.13
C TYR A 127 -13.44 1.17 -0.97
N ALA A 128 -12.75 0.07 -0.84
CA ALA A 128 -11.28 0.03 -0.79
C ALA A 128 -10.75 -0.94 -1.85
N VAL A 129 -9.53 -0.69 -2.28
CA VAL A 129 -8.77 -1.55 -3.19
C VAL A 129 -7.41 -1.81 -2.56
N GLY A 130 -6.95 -3.04 -2.58
CA GLY A 130 -5.61 -3.42 -2.15
C GLY A 130 -4.84 -4.10 -3.28
N ASN A 131 -3.52 -4.07 -3.24
CA ASN A 131 -2.67 -4.89 -4.08
C ASN A 131 -2.12 -6.03 -3.23
N ILE A 132 -2.37 -7.27 -3.64
CA ILE A 132 -1.87 -8.46 -2.96
C ILE A 132 -0.99 -9.23 -3.95
N PHE A 133 0.22 -9.56 -3.50
CA PHE A 133 1.23 -10.25 -4.28
C PHE A 133 1.20 -11.73 -3.94
N PHE A 134 0.89 -12.55 -4.92
CA PHE A 134 0.79 -14.00 -4.79
C PHE A 134 1.95 -14.69 -5.51
N ARG A 135 2.28 -15.90 -5.10
CA ARG A 135 3.21 -16.74 -5.85
C ARG A 135 2.55 -17.18 -7.16
N ALA A 136 3.10 -16.72 -8.29
CA ALA A 136 2.49 -16.94 -9.61
C ALA A 136 2.35 -18.40 -10.01
N ASN A 137 3.28 -19.27 -9.59
CA ASN A 137 3.37 -20.65 -10.05
C ASN A 137 2.58 -21.67 -9.19
N ASP A 138 1.69 -21.19 -8.32
CA ASP A 138 0.90 -22.05 -7.44
C ASP A 138 -0.58 -21.61 -7.40
N PRO A 139 -1.39 -22.03 -8.39
CA PRO A 139 -2.80 -21.64 -8.45
C PRO A 139 -3.63 -22.20 -7.30
N VAL A 140 -3.24 -23.34 -6.74
CA VAL A 140 -3.94 -23.93 -5.59
C VAL A 140 -3.73 -23.10 -4.34
N LEU A 141 -2.48 -22.68 -4.09
CA LEU A 141 -2.14 -21.80 -2.98
C LEU A 141 -2.84 -20.44 -3.14
N LEU A 142 -2.83 -19.89 -4.36
CA LEU A 142 -3.50 -18.63 -4.67
C LEU A 142 -4.99 -18.67 -4.30
N GLN A 143 -5.71 -19.69 -4.77
CA GLN A 143 -7.14 -19.84 -4.44
C GLN A 143 -7.36 -19.99 -2.94
N LYS A 144 -6.51 -20.76 -2.26
CA LYS A 144 -6.58 -20.90 -0.80
C LYS A 144 -6.40 -19.56 -0.08
N GLN A 145 -5.41 -18.78 -0.50
CA GLN A 145 -5.13 -17.45 0.09
C GLN A 145 -6.26 -16.46 -0.18
N GLN A 146 -6.83 -16.44 -1.39
CA GLN A 146 -8.03 -15.66 -1.70
C GLN A 146 -9.22 -16.04 -0.83
N ALA A 147 -9.43 -17.35 -0.58
CA ALA A 147 -10.49 -17.82 0.29
C ALA A 147 -10.27 -17.39 1.75
N ILE A 148 -9.03 -17.46 2.25
CA ILE A 148 -8.67 -16.96 3.59
C ILE A 148 -8.97 -15.47 3.71
N PHE A 149 -8.51 -14.66 2.75
CA PHE A 149 -8.77 -13.21 2.74
C PHE A 149 -10.27 -12.89 2.74
N THR A 150 -11.02 -13.57 1.88
CA THR A 150 -12.47 -13.38 1.75
C THR A 150 -13.20 -13.76 3.04
N LYS A 151 -12.76 -14.85 3.71
CA LYS A 151 -13.30 -15.25 4.99
C LYS A 151 -12.98 -14.22 6.08
N LEU A 152 -11.75 -13.76 6.19
CA LEU A 152 -11.35 -12.72 7.14
C LEU A 152 -12.13 -11.42 6.93
N ALA A 153 -12.33 -11.00 5.69
CA ALA A 153 -13.15 -9.85 5.37
C ALA A 153 -14.59 -10.03 5.87
N SER A 154 -15.17 -11.21 5.61
CA SER A 154 -16.52 -11.55 6.08
C SER A 154 -16.65 -11.54 7.61
N ASP A 155 -15.68 -12.10 8.32
CA ASP A 155 -15.65 -12.15 9.79
C ASP A 155 -15.57 -10.73 10.40
N LEU A 156 -14.98 -9.79 9.67
CA LEU A 156 -14.89 -8.38 10.05
C LEU A 156 -16.08 -7.52 9.58
N GLY A 157 -17.13 -8.13 9.00
CA GLY A 157 -18.28 -7.39 8.49
C GLY A 157 -18.04 -6.64 7.18
N LEU A 158 -16.98 -7.04 6.46
CA LEU A 158 -16.64 -6.57 5.12
C LEU A 158 -17.11 -7.58 4.07
N ARG A 159 -17.19 -7.15 2.82
CA ARG A 159 -17.48 -7.99 1.67
C ARG A 159 -16.46 -7.73 0.57
N VAL A 160 -15.87 -8.79 0.05
CA VAL A 160 -15.05 -8.73 -1.18
C VAL A 160 -16.01 -8.84 -2.36
N LEU A 161 -16.06 -7.82 -3.21
CA LEU A 161 -16.89 -7.81 -4.42
C LEU A 161 -16.31 -8.72 -5.48
N GLY A 162 -15.00 -8.71 -5.60
CA GLY A 162 -14.28 -9.53 -6.57
C GLY A 162 -12.78 -9.25 -6.56
N TRP A 163 -12.07 -9.99 -7.38
CA TRP A 163 -10.63 -9.93 -7.56
C TRP A 163 -10.32 -9.56 -9.01
N ARG A 164 -9.53 -8.51 -9.19
CA ARG A 164 -9.05 -8.08 -10.48
C ARG A 164 -7.57 -8.43 -10.61
N GLU A 165 -7.17 -9.01 -11.72
CA GLU A 165 -5.76 -9.18 -12.03
C GLU A 165 -5.16 -7.85 -12.50
N VAL A 166 -3.99 -7.51 -11.94
CA VAL A 166 -3.25 -6.31 -12.34
C VAL A 166 -2.44 -6.65 -13.59
N PRO A 167 -2.61 -5.91 -14.70
CA PRO A 167 -1.79 -6.12 -15.87
C PRO A 167 -0.33 -5.75 -15.55
N THR A 168 0.58 -6.69 -15.81
CA THR A 168 2.02 -6.52 -15.63
C THR A 168 2.75 -6.76 -16.96
N ASP A 169 3.93 -6.16 -17.10
CA ASP A 169 4.82 -6.38 -18.24
C ASP A 169 6.19 -6.85 -17.72
N GLY A 170 6.39 -8.16 -17.71
CA GLY A 170 7.64 -8.81 -17.30
C GLY A 170 8.71 -8.88 -18.38
N THR A 171 8.49 -8.35 -19.58
CA THR A 171 9.41 -8.52 -20.73
C THR A 171 10.77 -7.88 -20.53
N ILE A 172 10.85 -6.86 -19.68
CA ILE A 172 12.10 -6.14 -19.36
C ILE A 172 12.91 -6.79 -18.23
N LEU A 173 12.33 -7.76 -17.52
CA LEU A 173 12.97 -8.37 -16.36
C LEU A 173 14.14 -9.28 -16.74
N GLY A 174 15.16 -9.32 -15.88
CA GLY A 174 16.20 -10.33 -15.94
C GLY A 174 15.69 -11.72 -15.55
N PRO A 175 16.42 -12.81 -15.89
CA PRO A 175 15.98 -14.17 -15.64
C PRO A 175 15.70 -14.47 -14.16
N ALA A 176 16.48 -13.88 -13.26
CA ALA A 176 16.33 -14.10 -11.82
C ALA A 176 15.04 -13.46 -11.29
N ALA A 177 14.74 -12.23 -11.70
CA ALA A 177 13.51 -11.52 -11.33
C ALA A 177 12.28 -12.16 -11.98
N SER A 178 12.34 -12.47 -13.28
CA SER A 178 11.25 -13.12 -14.02
C SER A 178 10.84 -14.47 -13.41
N SER A 179 11.81 -15.25 -12.92
CA SER A 179 11.51 -16.53 -12.27
C SER A 179 10.74 -16.40 -10.95
N LYS A 180 10.69 -15.21 -10.38
CA LYS A 180 10.05 -14.88 -9.10
C LYS A 180 8.94 -13.85 -9.23
N GLU A 181 8.60 -13.47 -10.46
CA GLU A 181 7.53 -12.50 -10.72
C GLU A 181 6.23 -12.94 -10.02
N PRO A 182 5.64 -12.09 -9.16
CA PRO A 182 4.40 -12.44 -8.48
C PRO A 182 3.19 -12.22 -9.38
N ALA A 183 2.12 -12.96 -9.13
CA ALA A 183 0.79 -12.58 -9.60
C ALA A 183 0.25 -11.48 -8.68
N ILE A 184 -0.20 -10.37 -9.25
CA ILE A 184 -0.73 -9.24 -8.48
C ILE A 184 -2.23 -9.17 -8.69
N LEU A 185 -3.00 -9.32 -7.60
CA LEU A 185 -4.45 -9.23 -7.65
C LEU A 185 -4.97 -8.11 -6.74
N GLN A 186 -6.03 -7.47 -7.21
CA GLN A 186 -6.70 -6.39 -6.51
C GLN A 186 -8.07 -6.85 -5.98
N PRO A 187 -8.24 -7.08 -4.66
CA PRO A 187 -9.56 -7.21 -4.07
C PRO A 187 -10.25 -5.85 -3.98
N PHE A 188 -11.52 -5.82 -4.36
CA PHE A 188 -12.42 -4.69 -4.11
C PHE A 188 -13.26 -5.01 -2.88
N VAL A 189 -13.15 -4.18 -1.85
CA VAL A 189 -13.74 -4.44 -0.53
C VAL A 189 -14.71 -3.33 -0.16
N VAL A 190 -15.88 -3.70 0.34
CA VAL A 190 -16.94 -2.78 0.80
C VAL A 190 -17.43 -3.15 2.19
N LEU A 191 -18.09 -2.22 2.86
CA LEU A 191 -18.77 -2.49 4.11
C LEU A 191 -20.06 -3.29 3.81
N ARG A 192 -20.20 -4.50 4.40
CA ARG A 192 -21.34 -5.38 4.13
C ARG A 192 -22.68 -4.74 4.45
N ALA A 193 -22.78 -3.97 5.53
CA ALA A 193 -24.02 -3.32 5.95
C ALA A 193 -24.59 -2.34 4.92
N HIS A 194 -23.72 -1.74 4.09
CA HIS A 194 -24.12 -0.76 3.07
C HIS A 194 -24.15 -1.31 1.64
N TYR A 195 -23.60 -2.51 1.44
CA TYR A 195 -23.52 -3.15 0.12
C TYR A 195 -23.99 -4.61 0.21
N GLY A 196 -25.17 -4.80 0.77
CA GLY A 196 -25.78 -6.12 0.96
C GLY A 196 -26.66 -6.55 -0.20
N ASP A 197 -27.08 -7.78 -0.16
CA ASP A 197 -28.00 -8.50 -1.05
C ASP A 197 -29.47 -8.08 -0.91
N GLY A 198 -29.73 -6.81 -0.66
CA GLY A 198 -31.09 -6.25 -0.62
C GLY A 198 -31.87 -6.47 0.67
N THR A 199 -31.27 -7.11 1.69
CA THR A 199 -31.94 -7.43 2.96
C THR A 199 -31.58 -6.50 4.12
N SER A 200 -30.61 -5.62 3.95
CA SER A 200 -30.19 -4.69 5.00
C SER A 200 -30.82 -3.33 4.78
N SER A 201 -31.86 -3.04 5.52
CA SER A 201 -32.49 -1.72 5.64
C SER A 201 -31.75 -0.83 6.65
N ASP A 202 -30.41 -0.84 6.63
CA ASP A 202 -29.66 0.07 7.48
C ASP A 202 -29.61 1.44 6.79
N ASN A 203 -30.60 2.29 7.09
CA ASN A 203 -30.66 3.70 6.67
C ASN A 203 -29.64 4.58 7.41
N GLY A 204 -28.65 3.98 8.07
CA GLY A 204 -27.58 4.69 8.73
C GLY A 204 -26.63 5.36 7.74
N SER A 205 -26.06 6.51 8.13
CA SER A 205 -24.99 7.13 7.37
C SER A 205 -23.77 6.20 7.32
N PHE A 206 -23.02 6.22 6.21
CA PHE A 206 -21.79 5.43 6.07
C PHE A 206 -20.76 5.83 7.17
N ASP A 207 -20.31 4.87 7.94
CA ASP A 207 -19.32 5.08 9.00
C ASP A 207 -17.89 4.86 8.47
N ASP A 208 -17.29 5.94 7.97
CA ASP A 208 -15.93 5.95 7.41
C ASP A 208 -14.91 5.43 8.43
N LYS A 209 -14.99 5.85 9.69
CA LYS A 209 -14.02 5.47 10.72
C LYS A 209 -14.09 3.99 11.06
N ARG A 210 -15.29 3.42 11.06
CA ARG A 210 -15.49 1.99 11.25
C ARG A 210 -14.91 1.22 10.07
N PHE A 211 -15.21 1.67 8.85
CA PHE A 211 -14.72 1.04 7.63
C PHE A 211 -13.20 1.03 7.58
N GLU A 212 -12.55 2.15 7.85
CA GLU A 212 -11.09 2.24 7.87
C GLU A 212 -10.45 1.34 8.93
N ARG A 213 -11.00 1.28 10.13
CA ARG A 213 -10.51 0.37 11.18
C ARG A 213 -10.61 -1.09 10.75
N GLN A 214 -11.73 -1.49 10.15
CA GLN A 214 -11.93 -2.86 9.68
C GLN A 214 -10.94 -3.20 8.55
N LEU A 215 -10.68 -2.28 7.63
CA LEU A 215 -9.69 -2.47 6.58
C LEU A 215 -8.26 -2.60 7.14
N TYR A 216 -7.92 -1.79 8.13
CA TYR A 216 -6.62 -1.90 8.80
C TYR A 216 -6.45 -3.28 9.47
N VAL A 217 -7.46 -3.73 10.20
CA VAL A 217 -7.46 -5.04 10.86
C VAL A 217 -7.39 -6.16 9.83
N LEU A 218 -8.19 -6.09 8.75
CA LEU A 218 -8.15 -7.05 7.66
C LEU A 218 -6.74 -7.18 7.08
N ARG A 219 -6.09 -6.06 6.76
CA ARG A 219 -4.72 -6.05 6.23
C ARG A 219 -3.76 -6.75 7.18
N LYS A 220 -3.83 -6.45 8.48
CA LYS A 220 -2.94 -7.05 9.48
C LYS A 220 -3.15 -8.56 9.62
N TYR A 221 -4.41 -9.00 9.73
CA TYR A 221 -4.70 -10.43 9.81
C TYR A 221 -4.32 -11.17 8.53
N ALA A 222 -4.60 -10.61 7.36
CA ALA A 222 -4.21 -11.21 6.09
C ALA A 222 -2.70 -11.43 5.99
N THR A 223 -1.89 -10.44 6.39
CA THR A 223 -0.42 -10.53 6.38
C THR A 223 0.12 -11.70 7.22
N HIS A 224 -0.59 -12.09 8.29
CA HIS A 224 -0.16 -13.17 9.18
C HIS A 224 -0.82 -14.53 8.87
N SER A 225 -1.87 -14.54 8.07
CA SER A 225 -2.69 -15.75 7.83
C SER A 225 -2.53 -16.33 6.43
N MET A 226 -1.96 -15.58 5.50
CA MET A 226 -1.74 -15.94 4.10
C MET A 226 -0.28 -16.27 3.84
#